data_4b32ac6b46be9133f6416be4e5f9498d
#
_entry.id   4b32ac6b46be9133f6416be4e5f9498d
#
_cell.length_a   1.000
_cell.length_b   1.000
_cell.length_c   1.000
_cell.angle_alpha   90.00
_cell.angle_beta   90.00
_cell.angle_gamma   90.00
#
_symmetry.space_group_name_H-M   'P 1'
#
loop_
_entity.id
_entity.type
_entity.pdbx_description
1 polymer ?
#
loop_
_entity_poly.entity_id
_entity_poly.type
_entity_poly.pdbx_seq_one_letter_code
_entity_poly.pdbx_strand_id
1 'polypeptide(L)'
;NAITKGMQSTTMAGWKHLPKNDRKSLVIFVKSLSKKFEKFKKRGKSHKIIKVGKPPASSKESLERGKELFMVQCSGCHGVKGRGDGVATQRVVDYSSNAIWPRNLSQPWTFRRGNSKKDLFKTLRTGLSTTAMPKFSPRVFKDEQIWDIVNFVTTLAPPAQPKMQSPI
;
A
#
# COMPACT_ATOMS: atom_id res chain seq x y z
N ASN A 1 5.70 3.23 11.33
CA ASN A 1 5.56 3.51 12.75
C ASN A 1 4.11 3.91 13.08
N ALA A 2 3.22 2.88 13.10
CA ALA A 2 1.77 3.06 13.29
C ALA A 2 1.44 3.73 14.63
N ILE A 3 2.14 3.39 15.73
CA ILE A 3 1.88 4.00 17.04
C ILE A 3 2.18 5.50 17.02
N THR A 4 3.28 5.92 16.42
CA THR A 4 3.66 7.35 16.41
C THR A 4 2.78 8.20 15.50
N LYS A 5 2.45 7.69 14.31
CA LYS A 5 1.77 8.47 13.25
C LYS A 5 0.29 8.13 13.08
N GLY A 6 -0.19 7.10 13.78
CA GLY A 6 -1.48 6.52 13.48
C GLY A 6 -1.46 5.69 12.20
N MET A 7 -2.64 5.27 11.78
CA MET A 7 -2.83 4.57 10.50
C MET A 7 -3.81 5.36 9.65
N GLN A 8 -3.32 5.86 8.53
CA GLN A 8 -4.12 6.61 7.56
C GLN A 8 -5.38 5.82 7.17
N SER A 9 -6.49 6.50 7.01
CA SER A 9 -7.80 5.91 6.66
C SER A 9 -8.34 4.89 7.68
N THR A 10 -7.95 5.04 8.93
CA THR A 10 -8.51 4.29 10.07
C THR A 10 -8.74 5.22 11.26
N THR A 11 -9.49 4.74 12.24
CA THR A 11 -9.69 5.46 13.53
C THR A 11 -8.46 5.44 14.44
N MET A 12 -7.37 4.77 14.04
CA MET A 12 -6.16 4.70 14.85
C MET A 12 -5.41 6.02 14.79
N ALA A 13 -5.54 6.82 15.85
CA ALA A 13 -4.83 8.09 16.01
C ALA A 13 -3.32 7.90 16.18
N GLY A 14 -2.56 8.96 15.89
CA GLY A 14 -1.12 8.99 16.16
C GLY A 14 -0.82 9.41 17.60
N TRP A 15 0.09 8.71 18.26
CA TRP A 15 0.50 8.92 19.64
C TRP A 15 1.87 9.62 19.75
N LYS A 16 2.12 10.56 18.84
CA LYS A 16 3.40 11.32 18.82
C LYS A 16 3.62 12.13 20.09
N HIS A 17 2.54 12.60 20.74
CA HIS A 17 2.57 13.38 21.97
C HIS A 17 3.08 12.62 23.18
N LEU A 18 3.01 11.27 23.17
CA LEU A 18 3.59 10.47 24.24
C LEU A 18 5.12 10.51 24.20
N PRO A 19 5.79 10.44 25.38
CA PRO A 19 7.23 10.29 25.50
C PRO A 19 7.77 9.12 24.67
N LYS A 20 9.00 9.25 24.15
CA LYS A 20 9.62 8.21 23.31
C LYS A 20 9.71 6.84 24.00
N ASN A 21 9.95 6.85 25.31
CA ASN A 21 10.07 5.61 26.10
C ASN A 21 8.72 4.92 26.25
N ASP A 22 7.64 5.67 26.49
CA ASP A 22 6.30 5.11 26.60
C ASP A 22 5.85 4.48 25.27
N ARG A 23 6.13 5.14 24.14
CA ARG A 23 5.88 4.54 22.84
C ARG A 23 6.68 3.26 22.58
N LYS A 24 7.92 3.17 23.11
CA LYS A 24 8.70 1.92 23.04
C LYS A 24 8.09 0.82 23.90
N SER A 25 7.65 1.16 25.11
CA SER A 25 6.97 0.23 26.01
C SER A 25 5.68 -0.30 25.40
N LEU A 26 4.88 0.57 24.78
CA LEU A 26 3.69 0.16 24.03
C LEU A 26 4.02 -0.82 22.89
N VAL A 27 5.11 -0.58 22.15
CA VAL A 27 5.55 -1.53 21.10
C VAL A 27 5.89 -2.90 21.68
N ILE A 28 6.59 -2.92 22.82
CA ILE A 28 6.97 -4.18 23.51
C ILE A 28 5.71 -4.91 23.99
N PHE A 29 4.80 -4.18 24.63
CA PHE A 29 3.53 -4.73 25.10
C PHE A 29 2.69 -5.32 23.96
N VAL A 30 2.46 -4.55 22.88
CA VAL A 30 1.70 -5.05 21.70
C VAL A 30 2.37 -6.30 21.11
N LYS A 31 3.69 -6.35 21.06
CA LYS A 31 4.41 -7.55 20.60
C LYS A 31 4.22 -8.74 21.54
N SER A 32 4.12 -8.55 22.85
CA SER A 32 3.90 -9.62 23.82
C SER A 32 2.51 -10.29 23.68
N LEU A 33 1.53 -9.58 23.11
CA LEU A 33 0.18 -10.12 22.87
C LEU A 33 0.14 -11.21 21.78
N SER A 34 1.23 -11.40 21.04
CA SER A 34 1.28 -12.39 19.97
C SER A 34 2.47 -13.32 20.07
N LYS A 35 2.20 -14.61 20.31
CA LYS A 35 3.24 -15.68 20.30
C LYS A 35 4.04 -15.75 18.99
N LYS A 36 3.50 -15.22 17.88
CA LYS A 36 4.22 -15.14 16.59
C LYS A 36 5.44 -14.23 16.69
N PHE A 37 5.40 -13.13 17.44
CA PHE A 37 6.56 -12.23 17.60
C PHE A 37 7.72 -12.90 18.34
N GLU A 38 7.44 -13.75 19.32
CA GLU A 38 8.51 -14.53 20.00
C GLU A 38 9.17 -15.52 19.04
N LYS A 39 8.37 -16.22 18.20
CA LYS A 39 8.91 -17.11 17.17
C LYS A 39 9.77 -16.37 16.14
N PHE A 40 9.40 -15.15 15.77
CA PHE A 40 10.21 -14.31 14.88
C PHE A 40 11.53 -13.90 15.53
N LYS A 41 11.55 -13.53 16.81
CA LYS A 41 12.75 -13.20 17.56
C LYS A 41 13.72 -14.38 17.61
N LYS A 42 13.21 -15.60 17.90
CA LYS A 42 14.02 -16.84 17.97
C LYS A 42 14.61 -17.26 16.62
N ARG A 43 13.95 -16.92 15.49
CA ARG A 43 14.40 -17.34 14.14
C ARG A 43 15.50 -16.46 13.56
N GLY A 44 15.84 -15.33 14.17
CA GLY A 44 16.92 -14.43 13.70
C GLY A 44 16.76 -13.92 12.25
N LYS A 45 15.63 -14.22 11.59
CA LYS A 45 15.41 -13.81 10.20
C LYS A 45 15.00 -12.36 10.16
N SER A 46 15.98 -11.50 9.94
CA SER A 46 15.73 -10.13 9.48
C SER A 46 14.94 -10.21 8.17
N HIS A 47 13.75 -9.63 8.15
CA HIS A 47 13.06 -9.43 6.88
C HIS A 47 13.91 -8.52 5.99
N LYS A 48 14.22 -8.96 4.77
CA LYS A 48 14.91 -8.10 3.81
C LYS A 48 14.10 -6.81 3.63
N ILE A 49 14.68 -5.71 4.06
CA ILE A 49 14.10 -4.38 3.83
C ILE A 49 14.19 -4.10 2.33
N ILE A 50 13.06 -3.85 1.69
CA ILE A 50 13.06 -3.45 0.29
C ILE A 50 13.64 -2.04 0.20
N LYS A 51 14.81 -1.94 -0.43
CA LYS A 51 15.41 -0.64 -0.75
C LYS A 51 14.60 -0.03 -1.90
N VAL A 52 13.99 1.10 -1.67
CA VAL A 52 13.23 1.83 -2.68
C VAL A 52 14.05 3.03 -3.12
N GLY A 53 14.43 3.05 -4.38
CA GLY A 53 15.14 4.16 -5.00
C GLY A 53 14.31 5.46 -5.02
N LYS A 54 14.89 6.49 -5.64
CA LYS A 54 14.15 7.73 -5.94
C LYS A 54 13.09 7.40 -7.01
N PRO A 55 11.82 7.79 -6.82
CA PRO A 55 10.82 7.61 -7.86
C PRO A 55 11.25 8.35 -9.14
N PRO A 56 11.21 7.69 -10.31
CA PRO A 56 11.46 8.37 -11.57
C PRO A 56 10.37 9.41 -11.86
N ALA A 57 10.69 10.40 -12.68
CA ALA A 57 9.68 11.30 -13.21
C ALA A 57 8.68 10.50 -14.08
N SER A 58 7.43 10.94 -14.09
CA SER A 58 6.43 10.37 -15.02
C SER A 58 6.67 10.95 -16.41
N SER A 59 7.02 10.11 -17.37
CA SER A 59 6.99 10.47 -18.78
C SER A 59 5.75 9.89 -19.44
N LYS A 60 5.42 10.36 -20.64
CA LYS A 60 4.28 9.85 -21.44
C LYS A 60 4.45 8.36 -21.69
N GLU A 61 5.63 7.94 -22.09
CA GLU A 61 5.97 6.54 -22.36
C GLU A 61 5.86 5.67 -21.11
N SER A 62 6.29 6.19 -19.94
CA SER A 62 6.12 5.49 -18.65
C SER A 62 4.65 5.30 -18.30
N LEU A 63 3.82 6.30 -18.56
CA LEU A 63 2.37 6.22 -18.31
C LEU A 63 1.69 5.22 -19.25
N GLU A 64 2.06 5.19 -20.53
CA GLU A 64 1.54 4.24 -21.50
C GLU A 64 1.89 2.79 -21.12
N ARG A 65 3.18 2.49 -20.88
CA ARG A 65 3.61 1.17 -20.41
C ARG A 65 2.94 0.79 -19.08
N GLY A 66 2.83 1.75 -18.16
CA GLY A 66 2.16 1.54 -16.89
C GLY A 66 0.69 1.20 -17.02
N LYS A 67 0.00 1.85 -17.96
CA LYS A 67 -1.39 1.56 -18.33
C LYS A 67 -1.54 0.15 -18.88
N GLU A 68 -0.68 -0.25 -19.82
CA GLU A 68 -0.70 -1.60 -20.41
C GLU A 68 -0.50 -2.67 -19.32
N LEU A 69 0.52 -2.52 -18.49
CA LEU A 69 0.78 -3.43 -17.37
C LEU A 69 -0.38 -3.46 -16.36
N PHE A 70 -0.98 -2.31 -16.06
CA PHE A 70 -2.13 -2.22 -15.19
C PHE A 70 -3.34 -2.96 -15.76
N MET A 71 -3.61 -2.80 -17.06
CA MET A 71 -4.73 -3.48 -17.72
C MET A 71 -4.60 -4.99 -17.66
N VAL A 72 -3.39 -5.52 -17.81
CA VAL A 72 -3.15 -6.98 -17.79
C VAL A 72 -3.11 -7.53 -16.37
N GLN A 73 -2.47 -6.83 -15.42
CA GLN A 73 -2.15 -7.38 -14.09
C GLN A 73 -3.10 -6.94 -12.98
N CYS A 74 -3.78 -5.81 -13.13
CA CYS A 74 -4.49 -5.15 -12.03
C CYS A 74 -5.99 -4.97 -12.29
N SER A 75 -6.37 -4.72 -13.56
CA SER A 75 -7.74 -4.34 -13.92
C SER A 75 -8.78 -5.41 -13.59
N GLY A 76 -8.39 -6.70 -13.62
CA GLY A 76 -9.28 -7.81 -13.26
C GLY A 76 -9.90 -7.65 -11.88
N CYS A 77 -9.15 -7.14 -10.91
CA CYS A 77 -9.63 -6.85 -9.56
C CYS A 77 -9.97 -5.37 -9.35
N HIS A 78 -9.08 -4.48 -9.81
CA HIS A 78 -9.24 -3.05 -9.54
C HIS A 78 -10.14 -2.31 -10.52
N GLY A 79 -10.56 -2.97 -11.62
CA GLY A 79 -11.33 -2.35 -12.69
C GLY A 79 -10.48 -1.48 -13.61
N VAL A 80 -10.95 -1.26 -14.84
CA VAL A 80 -10.25 -0.48 -15.89
C VAL A 80 -9.95 0.96 -15.47
N LYS A 81 -10.82 1.54 -14.63
CA LYS A 81 -10.68 2.90 -14.06
C LYS A 81 -10.11 2.88 -12.65
N GLY A 82 -9.67 1.72 -12.14
CA GLY A 82 -9.11 1.56 -10.80
C GLY A 82 -10.11 1.75 -9.66
N ARG A 83 -11.42 1.62 -9.90
CA ARG A 83 -12.47 1.89 -8.92
C ARG A 83 -12.71 0.74 -7.92
N GLY A 84 -12.04 -0.40 -8.10
CA GLY A 84 -12.26 -1.61 -7.31
C GLY A 84 -13.44 -2.44 -7.82
N ASP A 85 -13.89 -2.19 -9.02
CA ASP A 85 -15.06 -2.75 -9.69
C ASP A 85 -14.69 -3.75 -10.81
N GLY A 86 -13.53 -4.38 -10.71
CA GLY A 86 -13.09 -5.37 -11.70
C GLY A 86 -13.94 -6.65 -11.67
N VAL A 87 -13.98 -7.36 -12.80
CA VAL A 87 -14.82 -8.56 -12.98
C VAL A 87 -14.49 -9.69 -11.99
N ALA A 88 -13.28 -9.73 -11.45
CA ALA A 88 -12.88 -10.71 -10.45
C ALA A 88 -13.22 -10.30 -9.01
N THR A 89 -13.76 -9.10 -8.78
CA THR A 89 -14.00 -8.53 -7.44
C THR A 89 -14.92 -9.42 -6.59
N GLN A 90 -15.94 -10.00 -7.18
CA GLN A 90 -16.91 -10.84 -6.48
C GLN A 90 -16.31 -12.15 -5.94
N ARG A 91 -15.13 -12.55 -6.40
CA ARG A 91 -14.45 -13.79 -6.02
C ARG A 91 -13.24 -13.55 -5.11
N VAL A 92 -13.01 -12.31 -4.69
CA VAL A 92 -11.85 -11.96 -3.86
C VAL A 92 -12.17 -12.18 -2.40
N VAL A 93 -11.39 -13.05 -1.78
CA VAL A 93 -11.50 -13.35 -0.34
C VAL A 93 -10.15 -13.13 0.36
N ASP A 94 -10.18 -12.87 1.66
CA ASP A 94 -8.98 -12.91 2.50
C ASP A 94 -8.60 -14.37 2.87
N TYR A 95 -7.53 -14.54 3.63
CA TYR A 95 -7.06 -15.87 4.04
C TYR A 95 -8.03 -16.59 5.02
N SER A 96 -9.01 -15.87 5.58
CA SER A 96 -10.07 -16.43 6.44
C SER A 96 -11.38 -16.65 5.68
N SER A 97 -11.34 -16.60 4.34
CA SER A 97 -12.49 -16.74 3.43
C SER A 97 -13.55 -15.64 3.56
N ASN A 98 -13.22 -14.50 4.19
CA ASN A 98 -14.14 -13.37 4.20
C ASN A 98 -14.06 -12.63 2.87
N ALA A 99 -15.20 -12.23 2.33
CA ALA A 99 -15.25 -11.40 1.13
C ALA A 99 -14.55 -10.06 1.37
N ILE A 100 -13.66 -9.70 0.46
CA ILE A 100 -12.96 -8.42 0.50
C ILE A 100 -13.07 -7.74 -0.86
N TRP A 101 -13.02 -6.40 -0.84
CA TRP A 101 -13.08 -5.59 -2.05
C TRP A 101 -11.73 -4.94 -2.35
N PRO A 102 -11.26 -5.01 -3.59
CA PRO A 102 -10.11 -4.26 -4.03
C PRO A 102 -10.30 -2.77 -3.76
N ARG A 103 -9.22 -2.11 -3.31
CA ARG A 103 -9.27 -0.69 -3.00
C ARG A 103 -9.55 0.12 -4.27
N ASN A 104 -10.42 1.14 -4.15
CA ASN A 104 -10.57 2.16 -5.17
C ASN A 104 -9.29 3.01 -5.27
N LEU A 105 -8.56 2.87 -6.38
CA LEU A 105 -7.26 3.51 -6.59
C LEU A 105 -7.41 4.99 -6.97
N SER A 106 -8.59 5.44 -7.36
CA SER A 106 -8.86 6.87 -7.58
C SER A 106 -9.02 7.66 -6.27
N GLN A 107 -8.98 6.98 -5.13
CA GLN A 107 -9.12 7.57 -3.79
C GLN A 107 -7.86 7.31 -2.93
N PRO A 108 -6.69 7.90 -3.28
CA PRO A 108 -5.42 7.61 -2.62
C PRO A 108 -5.42 7.92 -1.12
N TRP A 109 -6.27 8.83 -0.65
CA TRP A 109 -6.43 9.14 0.78
C TRP A 109 -6.97 7.96 1.59
N THR A 110 -7.55 6.94 0.94
CA THR A 110 -8.04 5.73 1.61
C THR A 110 -6.96 4.64 1.77
N PHE A 111 -5.75 4.84 1.28
CA PHE A 111 -4.70 3.81 1.29
C PHE A 111 -4.07 3.66 2.66
N ARG A 112 -4.27 2.50 3.31
CA ARG A 112 -3.78 2.24 4.67
C ARG A 112 -2.26 2.19 4.81
N ARG A 113 -1.52 1.91 3.73
CA ARG A 113 -0.05 1.79 3.75
C ARG A 113 0.67 3.03 3.21
N GLY A 114 -0.07 4.11 3.02
CA GLY A 114 0.40 5.35 2.42
C GLY A 114 0.16 5.40 0.92
N ASN A 115 0.15 6.61 0.38
CA ASN A 115 -0.20 6.92 -1.01
C ASN A 115 0.94 7.58 -1.79
N SER A 116 2.13 7.73 -1.18
CA SER A 116 3.28 8.19 -1.94
C SER A 116 3.71 7.16 -2.98
N LYS A 117 4.36 7.60 -4.05
CA LYS A 117 4.91 6.67 -5.06
C LYS A 117 5.78 5.58 -4.43
N LYS A 118 6.58 5.92 -3.39
CA LYS A 118 7.38 4.94 -2.64
C LYS A 118 6.54 3.92 -1.87
N ASP A 119 5.40 4.34 -1.32
CA ASP A 119 4.51 3.44 -0.59
C ASP A 119 3.77 2.49 -1.55
N LEU A 120 3.35 2.99 -2.71
CA LEU A 120 2.76 2.18 -3.76
C LEU A 120 3.76 1.14 -4.28
N PHE A 121 5.00 1.55 -4.57
CA PHE A 121 6.07 0.64 -4.97
C PHE A 121 6.29 -0.47 -3.94
N LYS A 122 6.41 -0.12 -2.65
CA LYS A 122 6.55 -1.11 -1.57
C LYS A 122 5.35 -2.05 -1.52
N THR A 123 4.14 -1.51 -1.68
CA THR A 123 2.91 -2.32 -1.65
C THR A 123 2.90 -3.33 -2.79
N LEU A 124 3.25 -2.94 -4.00
CA LEU A 124 3.38 -3.85 -5.13
C LEU A 124 4.47 -4.90 -4.88
N ARG A 125 5.64 -4.51 -4.39
CA ARG A 125 6.74 -5.45 -4.11
C ARG A 125 6.46 -6.44 -2.99
N THR A 126 5.67 -6.06 -1.98
CA THR A 126 5.37 -6.93 -0.83
C THR A 126 4.03 -7.65 -0.94
N GLY A 127 3.13 -7.17 -1.79
CA GLY A 127 1.74 -7.56 -1.74
C GLY A 127 1.07 -7.21 -0.41
N LEU A 128 -0.13 -7.70 -0.20
CA LEU A 128 -0.88 -7.58 1.05
C LEU A 128 -1.12 -8.98 1.60
N SER A 129 -0.30 -9.39 2.56
CA SER A 129 -0.14 -10.77 3.04
C SER A 129 -1.39 -11.48 3.57
N THR A 130 -2.47 -10.76 3.81
CA THR A 130 -3.74 -11.32 4.31
C THR A 130 -4.88 -11.16 3.29
N THR A 131 -4.54 -10.82 2.07
CA THR A 131 -5.51 -10.56 1.00
C THR A 131 -5.08 -11.26 -0.30
N ALA A 132 -5.94 -11.24 -1.29
CA ALA A 132 -5.64 -11.77 -2.63
C ALA A 132 -4.67 -10.89 -3.43
N MET A 133 -4.26 -9.72 -2.94
CA MET A 133 -3.31 -8.86 -3.66
C MET A 133 -1.91 -9.46 -3.66
N PRO A 134 -1.39 -9.91 -4.81
CA PRO A 134 -0.12 -10.62 -4.87
C PRO A 134 1.08 -9.68 -4.68
N LYS A 135 2.23 -10.27 -4.40
CA LYS A 135 3.53 -9.58 -4.50
C LYS A 135 4.06 -9.68 -5.93
N PHE A 136 4.55 -8.58 -6.45
CA PHE A 136 5.23 -8.54 -7.74
C PHE A 136 6.73 -8.77 -7.54
N SER A 137 7.16 -10.02 -7.78
CA SER A 137 8.55 -10.44 -7.54
C SER A 137 9.52 -9.75 -8.51
N PRO A 138 10.73 -9.34 -8.06
CA PRO A 138 11.78 -8.82 -8.95
C PRO A 138 12.23 -9.81 -10.04
N ARG A 139 11.96 -11.12 -9.87
CA ARG A 139 12.24 -12.13 -10.88
C ARG A 139 11.30 -12.06 -12.09
N VAL A 140 10.08 -11.53 -11.89
CA VAL A 140 9.04 -11.45 -12.94
C VAL A 140 8.88 -10.01 -13.43
N PHE A 141 8.93 -9.05 -12.51
CA PHE A 141 8.77 -7.62 -12.81
C PHE A 141 10.02 -6.86 -12.41
N LYS A 142 10.67 -6.20 -13.35
CA LYS A 142 11.77 -5.27 -13.07
C LYS A 142 11.26 -4.05 -12.29
N ASP A 143 12.18 -3.32 -11.64
CA ASP A 143 11.81 -2.13 -10.86
C ASP A 143 11.20 -1.02 -11.74
N GLU A 144 11.68 -0.89 -12.98
CA GLU A 144 11.14 0.06 -13.96
C GLU A 144 9.66 -0.21 -14.25
N GLN A 145 9.29 -1.47 -14.46
CA GLN A 145 7.90 -1.87 -14.72
C GLN A 145 7.00 -1.56 -13.52
N ILE A 146 7.49 -1.77 -12.29
CA ILE A 146 6.74 -1.40 -11.09
C ILE A 146 6.60 0.12 -10.99
N TRP A 147 7.63 0.89 -11.34
CA TRP A 147 7.53 2.34 -11.38
C TRP A 147 6.57 2.83 -12.46
N ASP A 148 6.54 2.20 -13.63
CA ASP A 148 5.57 2.52 -14.69
C ASP A 148 4.12 2.30 -14.19
N ILE A 149 3.85 1.16 -13.54
CA ILE A 149 2.54 0.92 -12.90
C ILE A 149 2.23 1.98 -11.84
N VAL A 150 3.19 2.32 -10.97
CA VAL A 150 3.01 3.34 -9.93
C VAL A 150 2.71 4.70 -10.55
N ASN A 151 3.45 5.09 -11.60
CA ASN A 151 3.22 6.34 -12.31
C ASN A 151 1.81 6.40 -12.88
N PHE A 152 1.35 5.33 -13.55
CA PHE A 152 -0.01 5.25 -14.07
C PHE A 152 -1.06 5.30 -12.94
N VAL A 153 -0.91 4.51 -11.89
CA VAL A 153 -1.87 4.49 -10.77
C VAL A 153 -2.03 5.87 -10.12
N THR A 154 -0.96 6.67 -10.06
CA THR A 154 -1.07 8.03 -9.51
C THR A 154 -1.91 8.98 -10.39
N THR A 155 -2.13 8.66 -11.67
CA THR A 155 -3.00 9.45 -12.55
C THR A 155 -4.49 9.12 -12.40
N LEU A 156 -4.83 8.01 -11.75
CA LEU A 156 -6.22 7.62 -11.52
C LEU A 156 -6.93 8.51 -10.48
N ALA A 157 -6.16 9.17 -9.63
CA ALA A 157 -6.70 10.13 -8.66
C ALA A 157 -7.18 11.40 -9.38
N PRO A 158 -8.31 11.99 -8.95
CA PRO A 158 -8.70 13.31 -9.43
C PRO A 158 -7.60 14.34 -9.09
N PRO A 159 -7.46 15.39 -9.90
CA PRO A 159 -6.55 16.48 -9.58
C PRO A 159 -6.87 17.01 -8.17
N ALA A 160 -5.84 17.39 -7.42
CA ALA A 160 -6.02 17.98 -6.10
C ALA A 160 -6.93 19.19 -6.22
N GLN A 161 -8.05 19.16 -5.53
CA GLN A 161 -8.91 20.34 -5.47
C GLN A 161 -8.15 21.49 -4.78
N PRO A 162 -8.28 22.73 -5.28
CA PRO A 162 -7.73 23.88 -4.57
C PRO A 162 -8.24 23.84 -3.13
N LYS A 163 -7.36 24.07 -2.17
CA LYS A 163 -7.78 24.20 -0.79
C LYS A 163 -8.83 25.32 -0.74
N MET A 164 -10.07 24.98 -0.41
CA MET A 164 -11.06 25.99 -0.08
C MET A 164 -10.45 26.82 1.06
N GLN A 165 -10.22 28.10 0.78
CA GLN A 165 -9.91 29.06 1.83
C GLN A 165 -11.15 29.08 2.73
N SER A 166 -10.96 28.71 4.01
CA SER A 166 -12.02 28.90 4.98
C SER A 166 -12.39 30.38 4.96
N PRO A 167 -13.68 30.75 4.83
CA PRO A 167 -14.07 32.13 5.05
C PRO A 167 -13.65 32.51 6.48
N ILE A 168 -12.93 33.61 6.60
CA ILE A 168 -12.50 34.24 7.85
C ILE A 168 -13.74 34.70 8.61
#